data_4dd4f4b288c33a3456bb760beee62bb3
#
_entry.id   4dd4f4b288c33a3456bb760beee62bb3
#
_cell.length_a   1.000
_cell.length_b   1.000
_cell.length_c   1.000
_cell.angle_alpha   90.00
_cell.angle_beta   90.00
_cell.angle_gamma   90.00
#
_symmetry.space_group_name_H-M   'P 1'
#
loop_
_entity.id
_entity.type
_entity.pdbx_description
1 polymer ?
#
loop_
_entity_poly.entity_id
_entity_poly.type
_entity_poly.pdbx_seq_one_letter_code
_entity_poly.pdbx_strand_id
1 'polypeptide(L)'
;MKKILLVGSQGYLGSRLTDYLQDFGYQCAGADVGFFQYGVLYYPNPVTMLNKEARTLTEKDIEGFDVVLLLAGISNDPFGNLTSETIYDPTREYAIRIAKMCKKLGVHYIFPSSCSVYGIGDKLLDEDSTTNPQTPYSLNKVQIEEDLAQLADSSFSPIALR
;
A
#
# COMPACT_ATOMS: atom_id res chain seq x y z
N MET A 1 -20.65 -9.86 -0.97
CA MET A 1 -19.36 -9.87 -1.72
C MET A 1 -18.58 -8.67 -1.24
N LYS A 2 -17.31 -8.86 -0.80
CA LYS A 2 -16.48 -7.76 -0.28
C LYS A 2 -15.98 -6.87 -1.41
N LYS A 3 -15.97 -5.56 -1.15
CA LYS A 3 -15.52 -4.51 -2.09
C LYS A 3 -14.13 -4.04 -1.69
N ILE A 4 -13.19 -4.06 -2.61
CA ILE A 4 -11.79 -3.72 -2.38
C ILE A 4 -11.40 -2.52 -3.23
N LEU A 5 -10.83 -1.50 -2.60
CA LEU A 5 -10.19 -0.38 -3.28
C LEU A 5 -8.68 -0.63 -3.35
N LEU A 6 -8.15 -0.77 -4.56
CA LEU A 6 -6.71 -0.88 -4.81
C LEU A 6 -6.16 0.51 -5.15
N VAL A 7 -5.40 1.10 -4.24
CA VAL A 7 -4.70 2.38 -4.48
C VAL A 7 -3.34 2.07 -5.07
N GLY A 8 -3.10 2.46 -6.32
CA GLY A 8 -1.97 2.01 -7.14
C GLY A 8 -2.31 0.81 -8.03
N SER A 9 -3.57 0.73 -8.48
CA SER A 9 -4.11 -0.41 -9.24
C SER A 9 -3.51 -0.61 -10.63
N GLN A 10 -2.94 0.44 -11.23
CA GLN A 10 -2.33 0.40 -12.57
C GLN A 10 -0.80 0.21 -12.53
N GLY A 11 -0.22 0.01 -11.35
CA GLY A 11 1.16 -0.40 -11.17
C GLY A 11 1.37 -1.90 -11.42
N TYR A 12 2.62 -2.37 -11.32
CA TYR A 12 3.00 -3.76 -11.56
C TYR A 12 2.21 -4.75 -10.68
N LEU A 13 2.21 -4.55 -9.37
CA LEU A 13 1.45 -5.42 -8.46
C LEU A 13 -0.05 -5.20 -8.59
N GLY A 14 -0.49 -3.94 -8.72
CA GLY A 14 -1.90 -3.59 -8.78
C GLY A 14 -2.63 -4.23 -9.95
N SER A 15 -2.04 -4.21 -11.15
CA SER A 15 -2.64 -4.81 -12.33
C SER A 15 -2.84 -6.32 -12.19
N ARG A 16 -1.88 -7.04 -11.59
CA ARG A 16 -2.01 -8.50 -11.35
C ARG A 16 -3.00 -8.83 -10.24
N LEU A 17 -2.91 -8.08 -9.16
CA LEU A 17 -3.73 -8.36 -7.99
C LEU A 17 -5.21 -8.06 -8.26
N THR A 18 -5.51 -7.10 -9.14
CA THR A 18 -6.87 -6.79 -9.55
C THR A 18 -7.55 -8.02 -10.17
N ASP A 19 -6.93 -8.64 -11.18
CA ASP A 19 -7.47 -9.84 -11.83
C ASP A 19 -7.61 -11.00 -10.84
N TYR A 20 -6.54 -11.25 -10.07
CA TYR A 20 -6.52 -12.33 -9.09
C TYR A 20 -7.67 -12.20 -8.09
N LEU A 21 -7.90 -11.02 -7.53
CA LEU A 21 -8.98 -10.80 -6.58
C LEU A 21 -10.36 -10.94 -7.22
N GLN A 22 -10.54 -10.52 -8.48
CA GLN A 22 -11.80 -10.72 -9.22
C GLN A 22 -12.08 -12.20 -9.46
N ASP A 23 -11.06 -13.01 -9.79
CA ASP A 23 -11.19 -14.46 -9.97
C ASP A 23 -11.64 -15.15 -8.67
N PHE A 24 -11.28 -14.60 -7.51
CA PHE A 24 -11.78 -15.05 -6.19
C PHE A 24 -13.13 -14.44 -5.78
N GLY A 25 -13.80 -13.72 -6.68
CA GLY A 25 -15.14 -13.20 -6.47
C GLY A 25 -15.20 -11.89 -5.67
N TYR A 26 -14.10 -11.15 -5.52
CA TYR A 26 -14.13 -9.82 -4.93
C TYR A 26 -14.54 -8.77 -5.95
N GLN A 27 -15.24 -7.73 -5.50
CA GLN A 27 -15.48 -6.53 -6.30
C GLN A 27 -14.33 -5.56 -6.14
N CYS A 28 -13.61 -5.30 -7.23
CA CYS A 28 -12.46 -4.41 -7.21
C CYS A 28 -12.79 -3.05 -7.83
N ALA A 29 -12.23 -1.98 -7.24
CA ALA A 29 -12.11 -0.67 -7.87
C ALA A 29 -10.66 -0.18 -7.71
N GLY A 30 -10.22 0.64 -8.64
CA GLY A 30 -8.87 1.19 -8.64
C GLY A 30 -8.82 2.67 -8.34
N ALA A 31 -7.77 3.13 -7.66
CA ALA A 31 -7.40 4.54 -7.58
C ALA A 31 -5.95 4.66 -8.07
N ASP A 32 -5.75 5.38 -9.16
CA ASP A 32 -4.43 5.55 -9.80
C ASP A 32 -4.43 6.78 -10.70
N VAL A 33 -3.26 7.30 -11.01
CA VAL A 33 -3.04 8.40 -11.97
C VAL A 33 -2.58 7.91 -13.35
N GLY A 34 -2.34 6.61 -13.49
CA GLY A 34 -2.07 5.96 -14.77
C GLY A 34 -0.66 6.11 -15.32
N PHE A 35 0.33 6.46 -14.52
CA PHE A 35 1.71 6.58 -15.01
C PHE A 35 2.24 5.32 -15.69
N PHE A 36 1.83 4.15 -15.22
CA PHE A 36 2.30 2.86 -15.71
C PHE A 36 1.26 2.09 -16.53
N GLN A 37 0.10 2.68 -16.83
CA GLN A 37 -1.00 1.99 -17.50
C GLN A 37 -0.64 1.36 -18.86
N TYR A 38 0.37 1.89 -19.55
CA TYR A 38 0.87 1.36 -20.84
C TYR A 38 2.14 0.52 -20.71
N GLY A 39 2.70 0.42 -19.50
CA GLY A 39 3.92 -0.32 -19.21
C GLY A 39 3.70 -1.66 -18.51
N VAL A 40 2.45 -2.11 -18.39
CA VAL A 40 2.12 -3.40 -17.78
C VAL A 40 2.35 -4.53 -18.76
N LEU A 41 2.76 -5.71 -18.27
CA LEU A 41 3.02 -6.90 -19.10
C LEU A 41 1.75 -7.47 -19.74
N TYR A 42 0.59 -7.19 -19.18
CA TYR A 42 -0.74 -7.58 -19.65
C TYR A 42 -1.75 -6.58 -19.10
N TYR A 43 -2.81 -6.37 -19.86
CA TYR A 43 -3.88 -5.49 -19.46
C TYR A 43 -4.81 -6.22 -18.48
N PRO A 44 -5.02 -5.68 -17.26
CA PRO A 44 -5.96 -6.26 -16.31
C PRO A 44 -7.41 -6.10 -16.79
N ASN A 45 -8.30 -6.92 -16.23
CA ASN A 45 -9.74 -6.74 -16.44
C ASN A 45 -10.19 -5.34 -16.01
N PRO A 46 -11.11 -4.72 -16.74
CA PRO A 46 -11.60 -3.39 -16.40
C PRO A 46 -12.25 -3.34 -15.02
N VAL A 47 -11.91 -2.31 -14.26
CA VAL A 47 -12.55 -1.99 -12.97
C VAL A 47 -13.00 -0.53 -12.96
N THR A 48 -13.91 -0.19 -12.06
CA THR A 48 -14.23 1.22 -11.80
C THR A 48 -12.98 1.95 -11.32
N MET A 49 -12.62 3.02 -12.01
CA MET A 49 -11.42 3.80 -11.70
C MET A 49 -11.76 5.15 -11.08
N LEU A 50 -11.11 5.43 -9.96
CA LEU A 50 -10.93 6.77 -9.45
C LEU A 50 -9.59 7.30 -10.00
N ASN A 51 -9.65 8.24 -10.92
CA ASN A 51 -8.46 8.88 -11.49
C ASN A 51 -7.88 9.88 -10.50
N LYS A 52 -7.34 9.37 -9.39
CA LYS A 52 -6.84 10.13 -8.25
C LYS A 52 -5.51 9.61 -7.75
N GLU A 53 -4.70 10.53 -7.34
CA GLU A 53 -3.47 10.27 -6.61
C GLU A 53 -3.76 9.86 -5.16
N ALA A 54 -2.95 8.95 -4.58
CA ALA A 54 -3.09 8.54 -3.18
C ALA A 54 -3.14 9.72 -2.20
N ARG A 55 -2.36 10.78 -2.49
CA ARG A 55 -2.33 12.02 -1.71
C ARG A 55 -3.63 12.81 -1.73
N THR A 56 -4.50 12.60 -2.71
CA THR A 56 -5.74 13.38 -2.88
C THR A 56 -7.01 12.60 -2.51
N LEU A 57 -6.87 11.33 -2.11
CA LEU A 57 -8.01 10.54 -1.66
C LEU A 57 -8.65 11.15 -0.41
N THR A 58 -9.97 11.08 -0.37
CA THR A 58 -10.81 11.58 0.73
C THR A 58 -11.65 10.44 1.32
N GLU A 59 -12.30 10.68 2.46
CA GLU A 59 -13.23 9.72 3.05
C GLU A 59 -14.33 9.26 2.08
N LYS A 60 -14.83 10.16 1.23
CA LYS A 60 -15.86 9.83 0.21
C LYS A 60 -15.36 8.82 -0.83
N ASP A 61 -14.07 8.82 -1.12
CA ASP A 61 -13.47 7.88 -2.07
C ASP A 61 -13.30 6.48 -1.48
N ILE A 62 -13.30 6.37 -0.15
CA ILE A 62 -13.12 5.12 0.61
C ILE A 62 -14.48 4.58 1.09
N GLU A 63 -15.46 5.45 1.25
CA GLU A 63 -16.79 5.08 1.75
C GLU A 63 -17.44 3.99 0.88
N GLY A 64 -17.97 2.97 1.53
CA GLY A 64 -18.65 1.84 0.87
C GLY A 64 -17.72 0.73 0.39
N PHE A 65 -16.41 0.80 0.65
CA PHE A 65 -15.49 -0.31 0.52
C PHE A 65 -15.35 -1.05 1.85
N ASP A 66 -15.04 -2.35 1.78
CA ASP A 66 -14.72 -3.18 2.93
C ASP A 66 -13.23 -3.19 3.24
N VAL A 67 -12.40 -3.02 2.21
CA VAL A 67 -10.93 -3.09 2.31
C VAL A 67 -10.30 -2.03 1.43
N VAL A 68 -9.28 -1.37 1.94
CA VAL A 68 -8.33 -0.56 1.16
C VAL A 68 -6.98 -1.25 1.17
N LEU A 69 -6.43 -1.47 -0.04
CA LEU A 69 -5.09 -2.01 -0.25
C LEU A 69 -4.22 -0.90 -0.87
N LEU A 70 -3.24 -0.41 -0.11
CA LEU A 70 -2.37 0.69 -0.55
C LEU A 70 -1.11 0.16 -1.23
N LEU A 71 -1.15 0.03 -2.55
CA LEU A 71 -0.01 -0.38 -3.38
C LEU A 71 0.79 0.82 -3.94
N ALA A 72 0.16 2.00 -3.97
CA ALA A 72 0.80 3.21 -4.48
C ALA A 72 2.00 3.58 -3.60
N GLY A 73 3.14 3.74 -4.23
CA GLY A 73 4.38 4.13 -3.57
C GLY A 73 5.55 4.01 -4.53
N ILE A 74 6.61 4.75 -4.25
CA ILE A 74 7.86 4.62 -4.98
C ILE A 74 8.68 3.52 -4.32
N SER A 75 9.12 2.56 -5.13
CA SER A 75 9.97 1.46 -4.67
C SER A 75 11.39 1.93 -4.36
N ASN A 76 12.25 1.00 -3.94
CA ASN A 76 13.64 1.29 -3.66
C ASN A 76 14.35 1.92 -4.88
N ASP A 77 15.11 2.98 -4.63
CA ASP A 77 15.94 3.64 -5.64
C ASP A 77 17.35 3.02 -5.66
N PRO A 78 17.67 2.23 -6.68
CA PRO A 78 18.98 1.60 -6.79
C PRO A 78 20.11 2.58 -7.08
N PHE A 79 19.78 3.81 -7.50
CA PHE A 79 20.78 4.84 -7.85
C PHE A 79 21.02 5.85 -6.72
N GLY A 80 20.25 5.79 -5.63
CA GLY A 80 20.41 6.65 -4.46
C GLY A 80 20.06 8.13 -4.70
N ASN A 81 19.26 8.43 -5.72
CA ASN A 81 18.88 9.79 -6.07
C ASN A 81 17.62 10.29 -5.32
N LEU A 82 16.88 9.38 -4.69
CA LEU A 82 15.65 9.71 -3.98
C LEU A 82 15.95 9.93 -2.50
N THR A 83 15.52 11.07 -1.98
CA THR A 83 15.70 11.43 -0.58
C THR A 83 14.43 11.14 0.24
N SER A 84 14.62 11.00 1.56
CA SER A 84 13.49 10.81 2.48
C SER A 84 12.48 11.94 2.36
N GLU A 85 12.95 13.19 2.37
CA GLU A 85 12.08 14.38 2.40
C GLU A 85 11.22 14.53 1.15
N THR A 86 11.75 14.12 -0.01
CA THR A 86 11.05 14.35 -1.28
C THR A 86 10.10 13.22 -1.67
N ILE A 87 10.41 11.98 -1.24
CA ILE A 87 9.70 10.79 -1.72
C ILE A 87 9.11 9.99 -0.57
N TYR A 88 9.94 9.65 0.43
CA TYR A 88 9.52 8.68 1.44
C TYR A 88 8.67 9.29 2.54
N ASP A 89 8.97 10.50 2.99
CA ASP A 89 8.15 11.19 4.00
C ASP A 89 6.73 11.48 3.47
N PRO A 90 6.53 12.01 2.25
CA PRO A 90 5.21 12.09 1.65
C PRO A 90 4.49 10.74 1.53
N THR A 91 5.23 9.65 1.26
CA THR A 91 4.66 8.30 1.21
C THR A 91 4.12 7.88 2.58
N ARG A 92 4.87 8.11 3.64
CA ARG A 92 4.43 7.87 5.02
C ARG A 92 3.20 8.70 5.38
N GLU A 93 3.21 9.98 5.04
CA GLU A 93 2.10 10.89 5.31
C GLU A 93 0.77 10.41 4.71
N TYR A 94 0.73 10.09 3.41
CA TYR A 94 -0.52 9.65 2.81
C TYR A 94 -0.91 8.23 3.26
N ALA A 95 0.05 7.34 3.50
CA ALA A 95 -0.24 6.00 3.99
C ALA A 95 -0.97 6.05 5.34
N ILE A 96 -0.45 6.84 6.28
CA ILE A 96 -1.05 6.99 7.61
C ILE A 96 -2.36 7.77 7.56
N ARG A 97 -2.47 8.78 6.69
CA ARG A 97 -3.72 9.52 6.48
C ARG A 97 -4.84 8.60 5.95
N ILE A 98 -4.54 7.75 4.98
CA ILE A 98 -5.50 6.77 4.45
C ILE A 98 -5.88 5.75 5.54
N ALA A 99 -4.92 5.25 6.31
CA ALA A 99 -5.19 4.35 7.44
C ALA A 99 -6.13 4.98 8.49
N LYS A 100 -5.93 6.27 8.81
CA LYS A 100 -6.82 7.02 9.71
C LYS A 100 -8.23 7.15 9.16
N MET A 101 -8.38 7.40 7.86
CA MET A 101 -9.70 7.42 7.20
C MET A 101 -10.36 6.04 7.25
N CYS A 102 -9.61 4.97 6.96
CA CYS A 102 -10.11 3.61 7.07
C CYS A 102 -10.58 3.28 8.50
N LYS A 103 -9.79 3.63 9.51
CA LYS A 103 -10.17 3.48 10.93
C LYS A 103 -11.51 4.17 11.23
N LYS A 104 -11.66 5.43 10.83
CA LYS A 104 -12.88 6.22 11.04
C LYS A 104 -14.11 5.60 10.36
N LEU A 105 -13.93 5.01 9.17
CA LEU A 105 -15.00 4.43 8.37
C LEU A 105 -15.26 2.94 8.67
N GLY A 106 -14.49 2.32 9.54
CA GLY A 106 -14.58 0.88 9.82
C GLY A 106 -14.14 0.00 8.64
N VAL A 107 -13.24 0.50 7.80
CA VAL A 107 -12.73 -0.19 6.61
C VAL A 107 -11.40 -0.85 6.95
N HIS A 108 -11.19 -2.10 6.53
CA HIS A 108 -9.91 -2.79 6.72
C HIS A 108 -8.81 -2.13 5.87
N TYR A 109 -7.62 -2.04 6.42
CA TYR A 109 -6.47 -1.44 5.75
C TYR A 109 -5.32 -2.43 5.64
N ILE A 110 -4.80 -2.60 4.42
CA ILE A 110 -3.67 -3.47 4.13
C ILE A 110 -2.57 -2.64 3.48
N PHE A 111 -1.37 -2.70 4.06
CA PHE A 111 -0.17 -2.02 3.61
C PHE A 111 0.90 -3.04 3.20
N PRO A 112 1.32 -3.08 1.93
CA PRO A 112 2.46 -3.89 1.54
C PRO A 112 3.75 -3.21 2.02
N SER A 113 4.33 -3.81 3.04
CA SER A 113 5.66 -3.47 3.50
C SER A 113 6.71 -4.12 2.59
N SER A 114 7.78 -4.61 3.11
CA SER A 114 8.83 -5.26 2.31
C SER A 114 9.74 -6.09 3.21
N CYS A 115 10.20 -7.23 2.74
CA CYS A 115 11.25 -7.99 3.41
C CYS A 115 12.59 -7.21 3.53
N SER A 116 12.78 -6.12 2.78
CA SER A 116 13.94 -5.22 2.91
C SER A 116 14.05 -4.55 4.28
N VAL A 117 12.97 -4.56 5.09
CA VAL A 117 12.99 -4.06 6.48
C VAL A 117 13.96 -4.83 7.37
N TYR A 118 14.25 -6.08 7.03
CA TYR A 118 15.19 -6.92 7.79
C TYR A 118 16.65 -6.61 7.49
N GLY A 119 16.97 -5.99 6.36
CA GLY A 119 18.32 -5.69 5.94
C GLY A 119 19.11 -6.96 5.59
N ILE A 120 20.39 -6.98 5.97
CA ILE A 120 21.31 -8.09 5.73
C ILE A 120 21.31 -9.00 6.97
N GLY A 121 21.12 -10.29 6.78
CA GLY A 121 21.15 -11.28 7.85
C GLY A 121 21.63 -12.65 7.37
N ASP A 122 22.25 -13.42 8.25
CA ASP A 122 22.77 -14.76 7.97
C ASP A 122 21.79 -15.87 8.40
N LYS A 123 20.62 -15.52 8.88
CA LYS A 123 19.61 -16.44 9.42
C LYS A 123 18.31 -16.32 8.65
N LEU A 124 17.49 -17.37 8.75
CA LEU A 124 16.09 -17.29 8.36
C LEU A 124 15.39 -16.26 9.28
N LEU A 125 14.67 -15.34 8.68
CA LEU A 125 13.97 -14.25 9.36
C LEU A 125 12.46 -14.44 9.19
N ASP A 126 11.71 -14.03 10.19
CA ASP A 126 10.26 -14.10 10.30
C ASP A 126 9.68 -12.75 10.78
N GLU A 127 8.38 -12.68 10.98
CA GLU A 127 7.67 -11.46 11.39
C GLU A 127 8.09 -10.95 12.78
N ASP A 128 8.60 -11.80 13.65
CA ASP A 128 9.07 -11.46 15.00
C ASP A 128 10.55 -11.02 15.00
N SER A 129 11.23 -11.19 13.88
CA SER A 129 12.65 -10.83 13.76
C SER A 129 12.85 -9.33 13.79
N THR A 130 13.96 -8.90 14.44
CA THR A 130 14.33 -7.49 14.54
C THR A 130 14.59 -6.88 13.16
N THR A 131 14.01 -5.72 12.90
CA THR A 131 14.24 -4.96 11.67
C THR A 131 15.62 -4.27 11.69
N ASN A 132 16.28 -4.21 10.53
CA ASN A 132 17.56 -3.56 10.33
C ASN A 132 17.62 -2.89 8.94
N PRO A 133 16.78 -1.85 8.69
CA PRO A 133 16.67 -1.23 7.38
C PRO A 133 17.98 -0.59 6.92
N GLN A 134 18.38 -0.84 5.67
CA GLN A 134 19.65 -0.37 5.11
C GLN A 134 19.49 0.77 4.09
N THR A 135 18.27 1.09 3.71
CA THR A 135 17.97 2.12 2.71
C THR A 135 16.88 3.06 3.20
N PRO A 136 16.77 4.30 2.65
CA PRO A 136 15.65 5.19 2.95
C PRO A 136 14.29 4.54 2.69
N TYR A 137 14.18 3.73 1.64
CA TYR A 137 12.98 2.95 1.34
C TYR A 137 12.61 1.98 2.46
N SER A 138 13.55 1.14 2.89
CA SER A 138 13.28 0.15 3.95
C SER A 138 13.03 0.81 5.30
N LEU A 139 13.72 1.91 5.61
CA LEU A 139 13.46 2.71 6.80
C LEU A 139 12.03 3.30 6.77
N ASN A 140 11.61 3.84 5.63
CA ASN A 140 10.25 4.35 5.47
C ASN A 140 9.19 3.26 5.71
N LYS A 141 9.44 2.03 5.23
CA LYS A 141 8.55 0.90 5.49
C LYS A 141 8.43 0.59 6.99
N VAL A 142 9.55 0.53 7.71
CA VAL A 142 9.56 0.33 9.17
C VAL A 142 8.78 1.44 9.88
N GLN A 143 9.01 2.69 9.53
CA GLN A 143 8.31 3.84 10.14
C GLN A 143 6.79 3.79 9.92
N ILE A 144 6.35 3.36 8.72
CA ILE A 144 4.91 3.19 8.44
C ILE A 144 4.35 2.04 9.28
N GLU A 145 5.05 0.91 9.40
CA GLU A 145 4.62 -0.20 10.25
C GLU A 145 4.45 0.23 11.71
N GLU A 146 5.42 0.99 12.25
CA GLU A 146 5.36 1.53 13.61
C GLU A 146 4.17 2.47 13.82
N ASP A 147 3.93 3.38 12.87
CA ASP A 147 2.78 4.29 12.92
C ASP A 147 1.44 3.52 12.82
N LEU A 148 1.37 2.48 11.99
CA LEU A 148 0.19 1.62 11.90
C LEU A 148 -0.06 0.85 13.19
N ALA A 149 0.99 0.34 13.83
CA ALA A 149 0.89 -0.33 15.12
C ALA A 149 0.35 0.62 16.22
N GLN A 150 0.75 1.90 16.20
CA GLN A 150 0.21 2.91 17.11
C GLN A 150 -1.27 3.25 16.83
N LEU A 151 -1.72 3.09 15.57
CA LEU A 151 -3.11 3.32 15.21
C LEU A 151 -4.03 2.15 15.58
N ALA A 152 -3.46 0.95 15.75
CA ALA A 152 -4.22 -0.26 16.06
C ALA A 152 -4.90 -0.16 17.42
N ASP A 153 -6.14 -0.66 17.50
CA ASP A 153 -6.91 -0.82 18.73
C ASP A 153 -7.96 -1.94 18.56
N SER A 154 -8.86 -2.07 19.53
CA SER A 154 -9.91 -3.09 19.48
C SER A 154 -10.88 -2.95 18.31
N SER A 155 -10.95 -1.77 17.67
CA SER A 155 -11.84 -1.48 16.52
C SER A 155 -11.13 -1.48 15.18
N PHE A 156 -9.79 -1.40 15.16
CA PHE A 156 -8.99 -1.26 13.94
C PHE A 156 -7.68 -2.03 14.04
N SER A 157 -7.53 -3.01 13.18
CA SER A 157 -6.32 -3.84 13.06
C SER A 157 -5.76 -3.73 11.63
N PRO A 158 -4.92 -2.72 11.35
CA PRO A 158 -4.27 -2.60 10.06
C PRO A 158 -3.25 -3.74 9.87
N ILE A 159 -3.10 -4.20 8.63
CA ILE A 159 -2.18 -5.29 8.30
C ILE A 159 -1.00 -4.73 7.50
N ALA A 160 0.22 -5.01 7.93
CA ALA A 160 1.44 -4.80 7.16
C ALA A 160 1.96 -6.16 6.67
N LEU A 161 2.20 -6.29 5.36
CA LEU A 161 2.72 -7.51 4.73
C LEU A 161 4.18 -7.28 4.34
N ARG A 162 5.11 -8.03 4.95
CA ARG A 162 6.54 -7.99 4.65
C ARG A 162 6.95 -8.93 3.54
#